data_62eea399687ec6493586c0d551e61e78
#
_entry.id   62eea399687ec6493586c0d551e61e78
#
_cell.length_a   1.000
_cell.length_b   1.000
_cell.length_c   1.000
_cell.angle_alpha   90.00
_cell.angle_beta   90.00
_cell.angle_gamma   90.00
#
_symmetry.space_group_name_H-M   'P 1'
#
loop_
_entity.id
_entity.type
_entity.pdbx_description
1 polymer ?
#
loop_
_entity_poly.entity_id
_entity_poly.type
_entity_poly.pdbx_seq_one_letter_code
_entity_poly.pdbx_strand_id
1 'polypeptide(L)'
;MSVTSPIYFEIIDFIAAGTTPQSVADFRPSPEAQQRLSDLIELEKAGGLSPEEKAEVDHFIELEHILRMAKARARQIVSRVE
;
A
#
# COMPACT_ATOMS: atom_id res chain seq x y z
N MET A 1 19.85 7.79 -3.73
CA MET A 1 18.81 7.49 -2.78
C MET A 1 17.49 7.24 -3.49
N SER A 2 16.84 6.18 -3.14
CA SER A 2 15.59 5.84 -3.81
C SER A 2 14.47 6.78 -3.38
N VAL A 3 13.61 7.11 -4.34
CA VAL A 3 12.38 7.81 -4.05
C VAL A 3 11.44 6.83 -3.37
N THR A 4 10.93 7.20 -2.22
CA THR A 4 10.00 6.35 -1.49
C THR A 4 8.63 6.98 -1.54
N SER A 5 7.65 6.23 -1.99
CA SER A 5 6.31 6.76 -2.10
C SER A 5 5.67 6.92 -0.72
N PRO A 6 4.74 7.86 -0.57
CA PRO A 6 4.01 8.02 0.70
C PRO A 6 3.32 6.72 1.14
N ILE A 7 2.76 5.96 0.21
CA ILE A 7 2.06 4.72 0.55
C ILE A 7 3.03 3.66 1.07
N TYR A 8 4.25 3.62 0.51
CA TYR A 8 5.27 2.68 0.95
C TYR A 8 5.62 2.94 2.42
N PHE A 9 5.90 4.19 2.77
CA PHE A 9 6.21 4.57 4.15
C PHE A 9 5.04 4.34 5.09
N GLU A 10 3.83 4.60 4.65
CA GLU A 10 2.64 4.39 5.48
C GLU A 10 2.50 2.93 5.86
N ILE A 11 2.75 2.02 4.91
CA ILE A 11 2.66 0.59 5.19
C ILE A 11 3.76 0.16 6.15
N ILE A 12 4.99 0.65 5.94
CA ILE A 12 6.10 0.33 6.82
C ILE A 12 5.83 0.83 8.24
N ASP A 13 5.38 2.07 8.37
CA ASP A 13 5.07 2.65 9.68
C ASP A 13 3.94 1.91 10.37
N PHE A 14 2.93 1.53 9.61
CA PHE A 14 1.81 0.76 10.12
C PHE A 14 2.29 -0.57 10.73
N ILE A 15 3.14 -1.28 10.01
CA ILE A 15 3.69 -2.55 10.49
C ILE A 15 4.59 -2.33 11.69
N ALA A 16 5.46 -1.33 11.63
CA ALA A 16 6.43 -1.06 12.69
C ALA A 16 5.78 -0.64 14.01
N ALA A 17 4.63 0.03 13.92
CA ALA A 17 3.90 0.47 15.11
C ALA A 17 3.19 -0.67 15.84
N GLY A 18 3.15 -1.85 15.23
CA GLY A 18 2.43 -2.99 15.79
C GLY A 18 0.98 -3.03 15.29
N THR A 19 0.54 -4.21 14.90
CA THR A 19 -0.78 -4.36 14.29
C THR A 19 -1.61 -5.40 15.04
N THR A 20 -2.92 -5.27 14.91
CA THR A 20 -3.87 -6.28 15.33
C THR A 20 -4.61 -6.76 14.08
N PRO A 21 -5.24 -7.95 14.14
CA PRO A 21 -6.03 -8.40 13.00
C PRO A 21 -7.07 -7.37 12.55
N GLN A 22 -7.74 -6.71 13.48
CA GLN A 22 -8.75 -5.71 13.13
C GLN A 22 -8.12 -4.50 12.47
N SER A 23 -6.97 -4.02 12.97
CA SER A 23 -6.31 -2.87 12.38
C SER A 23 -5.80 -3.18 10.96
N VAL A 24 -5.35 -4.41 10.72
CA VAL A 24 -4.94 -4.83 9.37
C VAL A 24 -6.15 -4.83 8.44
N ALA A 25 -7.27 -5.40 8.87
CA ALA A 25 -8.48 -5.44 8.06
C ALA A 25 -8.97 -4.05 7.69
N ASP A 26 -8.78 -3.08 8.59
CA ASP A 26 -9.29 -1.72 8.43
C ASP A 26 -8.28 -0.75 7.80
N PHE A 27 -7.06 -1.19 7.59
CA PHE A 27 -6.02 -0.29 7.07
C PHE A 27 -6.42 0.33 5.73
N ARG A 28 -6.21 1.64 5.61
CA ARG A 28 -6.39 2.38 4.35
C ARG A 28 -5.26 3.39 4.21
N PRO A 29 -4.71 3.54 3.01
CA PRO A 29 -3.72 4.59 2.77
C PRO A 29 -4.34 5.98 2.95
N SER A 30 -3.50 6.96 3.26
CA SER A 30 -3.95 8.34 3.39
C SER A 30 -4.46 8.86 2.04
N PRO A 31 -5.26 9.94 2.06
CA PRO A 31 -5.67 10.59 0.80
C PRO A 31 -4.48 11.04 -0.05
N GLU A 32 -3.40 11.49 0.60
CA GLU A 32 -2.18 11.91 -0.09
C GLU A 32 -1.53 10.75 -0.83
N ALA A 33 -1.45 9.59 -0.17
CA ALA A 33 -0.89 8.39 -0.80
C ALA A 33 -1.76 7.92 -1.95
N GLN A 34 -3.07 7.96 -1.79
CA GLN A 34 -4.00 7.60 -2.85
C GLN A 34 -3.89 8.54 -4.05
N GLN A 35 -3.72 9.83 -3.79
CA GLN A 35 -3.54 10.81 -4.86
C GLN A 35 -2.23 10.58 -5.60
N ARG A 36 -1.15 10.29 -4.87
CA ARG A 36 0.15 9.99 -5.49
C ARG A 36 0.02 8.80 -6.44
N LEU A 37 -0.65 7.74 -6.01
CA LEU A 37 -0.85 6.56 -6.85
C LEU A 37 -1.67 6.90 -8.09
N SER A 38 -2.73 7.68 -7.92
CA SER A 38 -3.58 8.10 -9.02
C SER A 38 -2.77 8.89 -10.05
N ASP A 39 -1.91 9.80 -9.59
CA ASP A 39 -1.05 10.58 -10.46
C ASP A 39 -0.08 9.70 -11.24
N LEU A 40 0.50 8.69 -10.58
CA LEU A 40 1.42 7.77 -11.24
C LEU A 40 0.71 6.94 -12.31
N ILE A 41 -0.50 6.50 -12.03
CA ILE A 41 -1.30 5.74 -13.01
C ILE A 41 -1.60 6.60 -14.23
N GLU A 42 -1.93 7.88 -14.03
CA GLU A 42 -2.17 8.80 -15.14
C GLU A 42 -0.92 8.99 -15.99
N LEU A 43 0.24 9.15 -15.35
CA LEU A 43 1.51 9.26 -16.06
C LEU A 43 1.83 8.00 -16.85
N GLU A 44 1.56 6.84 -16.27
CA GLU A 44 1.80 5.56 -16.93
C GLU A 44 0.96 5.43 -18.19
N LYS A 45 -0.30 5.81 -18.14
CA LYS A 45 -1.19 5.78 -19.30
C LYS A 45 -0.69 6.69 -20.42
N ALA A 46 -0.05 7.79 -20.05
CA ALA A 46 0.53 8.72 -21.01
C ALA A 46 1.91 8.29 -21.48
N GLY A 47 2.45 7.19 -20.95
CA GLY A 47 3.77 6.69 -21.32
C GLY A 47 4.92 7.49 -20.74
N GLY A 48 4.67 8.23 -19.66
CA GLY A 48 5.60 9.21 -19.13
C GLY A 48 6.26 8.91 -17.79
N LEU A 49 6.26 7.65 -17.33
CA LEU A 49 6.92 7.31 -16.07
C LEU A 49 8.44 7.33 -16.20
N SER A 50 9.10 7.98 -15.25
CA SER A 50 10.55 7.88 -15.10
C SER A 50 10.90 6.50 -14.54
N PRO A 51 12.19 6.07 -14.61
CA PRO A 51 12.61 4.81 -13.98
C PRO A 51 12.29 4.76 -12.48
N GLU A 52 12.46 5.88 -11.78
CA GLU A 52 12.16 5.95 -10.36
C GLU A 52 10.66 5.82 -10.10
N GLU A 53 9.84 6.46 -10.92
CA GLU A 53 8.40 6.37 -10.81
C GLU A 53 7.90 4.97 -11.12
N LYS A 54 8.51 4.31 -12.11
CA LYS A 54 8.17 2.94 -12.43
C LYS A 54 8.50 2.01 -11.28
N ALA A 55 9.64 2.19 -10.63
CA ALA A 55 10.01 1.41 -9.45
C ALA A 55 9.03 1.63 -8.32
N GLU A 56 8.57 2.86 -8.15
CA GLU A 56 7.57 3.20 -7.12
C GLU A 56 6.26 2.44 -7.36
N VAL A 57 5.80 2.41 -8.61
CA VAL A 57 4.59 1.67 -8.98
C VAL A 57 4.77 0.18 -8.74
N ASP A 58 5.92 -0.38 -9.14
CA ASP A 58 6.20 -1.79 -8.95
C ASP A 58 6.20 -2.17 -7.47
N HIS A 59 6.81 -1.36 -6.62
CA HIS A 59 6.81 -1.59 -5.18
C HIS A 59 5.40 -1.52 -4.60
N PHE A 60 4.60 -0.57 -5.09
CA PHE A 60 3.21 -0.46 -4.65
C PHE A 60 2.43 -1.73 -4.99
N ILE A 61 2.59 -2.24 -6.21
CA ILE A 61 1.87 -3.44 -6.64
C ILE A 61 2.22 -4.63 -5.76
N GLU A 62 3.51 -4.81 -5.43
CA GLU A 62 3.94 -5.87 -4.54
C GLU A 62 3.33 -5.74 -3.14
N LEU A 63 3.41 -4.55 -2.57
CA LEU A 63 2.88 -4.29 -1.22
C LEU A 63 1.36 -4.41 -1.19
N GLU A 64 0.70 -3.94 -2.23
CA GLU A 64 -0.75 -4.02 -2.32
C GLU A 64 -1.20 -5.47 -2.36
N HIS A 65 -0.47 -6.32 -3.08
CA HIS A 65 -0.79 -7.74 -3.14
C HIS A 65 -0.66 -8.39 -1.77
N ILE A 66 0.45 -8.14 -1.08
CA ILE A 66 0.68 -8.68 0.26
C ILE A 66 -0.37 -8.17 1.23
N LEU A 67 -0.66 -6.87 1.17
CA LEU A 67 -1.63 -6.26 2.06
C LEU A 67 -3.04 -6.81 1.83
N ARG A 68 -3.40 -7.04 0.57
CA ARG A 68 -4.70 -7.62 0.23
C ARG A 68 -4.84 -9.02 0.82
N MET A 69 -3.79 -9.83 0.71
CA MET A 69 -3.80 -11.17 1.29
C MET A 69 -3.85 -11.11 2.82
N ALA A 70 -3.08 -10.18 3.41
CA ALA A 70 -3.09 -9.99 4.85
C ALA A 70 -4.44 -9.55 5.36
N LYS A 71 -5.12 -8.67 4.64
CA LYS A 71 -6.47 -8.21 5.02
C LYS A 71 -7.48 -9.35 4.96
N ALA A 72 -7.40 -10.17 3.93
CA ALA A 72 -8.28 -11.33 3.81
C ALA A 72 -8.08 -12.27 4.99
N ARG A 73 -6.82 -12.53 5.36
CA ARG A 73 -6.51 -13.38 6.49
C ARG A 73 -6.95 -12.75 7.81
N ALA A 74 -6.74 -11.45 7.94
CA ALA A 74 -7.14 -10.72 9.15
C ALA A 74 -8.64 -10.81 9.39
N ARG A 75 -9.44 -10.71 8.34
CA ARG A 75 -10.90 -10.84 8.45
C ARG A 75 -11.30 -12.23 8.93
N GLN A 76 -10.59 -13.27 8.48
CA GLN A 76 -10.84 -14.63 8.95
C GLN A 76 -10.53 -14.76 10.45
N ILE A 77 -9.42 -14.17 10.89
CA ILE A 77 -9.01 -14.23 12.29
C ILE A 77 -10.02 -13.50 13.18
N VAL A 78 -10.43 -12.30 12.78
CA VAL A 78 -11.43 -11.53 13.50
C VAL A 78 -12.74 -12.30 13.61
N SER A 79 -13.16 -12.91 12.51
CA SER A 79 -14.39 -13.69 12.46
C SER A 79 -14.40 -14.87 13.42
N ARG A 80 -13.21 -15.47 13.65
CA ARG A 80 -13.09 -16.61 14.56
C ARG A 80 -13.17 -16.20 16.03
N VAL A 81 -12.72 -14.99 16.35
CA VAL A 81 -12.70 -14.50 17.72
C VAL A 81 -14.08 -14.09 18.19
N GLU A 82 -14.90 -13.65 17.26
CA GLU A 82 -16.27 -13.27 17.55
C GLU A 82 -17.17 -14.51 17.61
#